data_61120c64bd66ef94b7532e1ac99b43f1
#
_entry.id   61120c64bd66ef94b7532e1ac99b43f1
#
_cell.length_a   1.000
_cell.length_b   1.000
_cell.length_c   1.000
_cell.angle_alpha   90.00
_cell.angle_beta   90.00
_cell.angle_gamma   90.00
#
_symmetry.space_group_name_H-M   'P 1'
#
loop_
_entity.id
_entity.type
_entity.pdbx_description
1 polymer ?
#
loop_
_entity_poly.entity_id
_entity_poly.type
_entity_poly.pdbx_seq_one_letter_code
_entity_poly.pdbx_strand_id
1 'polypeptide(L)'
;MTHEWLTAGGNTVTTATFEEVLSDTSASIHVGSDSHYIGGEWIFATVVCAYREGKGGNFFYRRRRLPKSAFRNLYDRLMQEVSFSIEAAEELKASVKRESSIHLDVNWQTTATARLMPMLTSYVKSMGYDTKVKPDAWASSSIADKKAR
;
A
#
# COMPACT_ATOMS: atom_id res chain seq x y z
N MET A 1 -7.45 -13.10 10.39
CA MET A 1 -6.76 -12.29 11.38
C MET A 1 -6.00 -11.17 10.71
N THR A 2 -6.29 -9.94 11.07
CA THR A 2 -5.60 -8.78 10.51
C THR A 2 -4.28 -8.57 11.25
N HIS A 3 -3.22 -8.24 10.51
CA HIS A 3 -1.96 -7.84 11.13
C HIS A 3 -2.10 -6.45 11.73
N GLU A 4 -1.45 -6.24 12.86
CA GLU A 4 -1.47 -4.95 13.52
C GLU A 4 -0.76 -3.86 12.71
N TRP A 5 -1.31 -2.67 12.78
CA TRP A 5 -0.68 -1.50 12.21
C TRP A 5 0.38 -0.94 13.16
N LEU A 6 1.46 -0.46 12.57
CA LEU A 6 2.58 0.11 13.30
C LEU A 6 2.76 1.59 12.92
N THR A 7 3.25 2.37 13.88
CA THR A 7 3.64 3.76 13.62
C THR A 7 4.92 3.81 12.81
N ALA A 8 5.30 4.98 12.31
CA ALA A 8 6.55 5.18 11.59
C ALA A 8 7.77 4.68 12.37
N GLY A 9 7.74 4.77 13.70
CA GLY A 9 8.80 4.30 14.57
C GLY A 9 8.76 2.81 14.89
N GLY A 10 7.79 2.08 14.35
CA GLY A 10 7.68 0.64 14.55
C GLY A 10 6.90 0.21 15.78
N ASN A 11 6.21 1.11 16.44
CA ASN A 11 5.42 0.82 17.62
C ASN A 11 3.97 0.50 17.23
N THR A 12 3.33 -0.41 17.96
CA THR A 12 1.92 -0.75 17.75
C THR A 12 1.05 0.50 17.96
N VAL A 13 0.12 0.74 17.05
CA VAL A 13 -0.84 1.83 17.18
C VAL A 13 -2.16 1.27 17.74
N THR A 14 -2.80 2.04 18.63
CA THR A 14 -4.11 1.65 19.14
C THR A 14 -5.17 1.86 18.06
N THR A 15 -6.24 1.08 18.13
CA THR A 15 -7.37 1.24 17.21
C THR A 15 -7.92 2.67 17.26
N ALA A 16 -8.02 3.24 18.46
CA ALA A 16 -8.52 4.59 18.64
C ALA A 16 -7.66 5.64 17.93
N THR A 17 -6.34 5.57 18.08
CA THR A 17 -5.42 6.50 17.42
C THR A 17 -5.43 6.33 15.90
N PHE A 18 -5.44 5.09 15.44
CA PHE A 18 -5.53 4.77 14.02
C PHE A 18 -6.79 5.38 13.40
N GLU A 19 -7.93 5.15 14.02
CA GLU A 19 -9.20 5.68 13.53
C GLU A 19 -9.26 7.21 13.59
N GLU A 20 -8.75 7.80 14.66
CA GLU A 20 -8.70 9.26 14.80
C GLU A 20 -7.93 9.93 13.68
N VAL A 21 -6.72 9.45 13.40
CA VAL A 21 -5.86 10.01 12.35
C VAL A 21 -6.50 9.84 10.98
N LEU A 22 -7.02 8.65 10.70
CA LEU A 22 -7.54 8.33 9.37
C LEU A 22 -8.97 8.82 9.13
N SER A 23 -9.67 9.28 10.16
CA SER A 23 -10.98 9.88 10.03
C SER A 23 -10.94 11.37 9.72
N ASP A 24 -9.75 11.98 9.76
CA ASP A 24 -9.59 13.41 9.51
C ASP A 24 -9.96 13.73 8.06
N THR A 25 -11.10 14.40 7.88
CA THR A 25 -11.64 14.73 6.56
C THR A 25 -10.85 15.82 5.83
N SER A 26 -9.96 16.53 6.53
CA SER A 26 -9.06 17.50 5.90
C SER A 26 -7.87 16.83 5.21
N ALA A 27 -7.66 15.54 5.47
CA ALA A 27 -6.60 14.76 4.86
C ALA A 27 -7.14 13.90 3.71
N SER A 28 -6.31 13.70 2.69
CA SER A 28 -6.57 12.67 1.69
C SER A 28 -5.92 11.36 2.14
N ILE A 29 -6.54 10.23 1.80
CA ILE A 29 -6.04 8.93 2.23
C ILE A 29 -5.45 8.19 1.05
N HIS A 30 -4.26 7.64 1.23
CA HIS A 30 -3.53 6.91 0.21
C HIS A 30 -3.02 5.59 0.77
N VAL A 31 -3.05 4.56 -0.04
CA VAL A 31 -2.59 3.22 0.32
C VAL A 31 -1.59 2.75 -0.71
N GLY A 32 -0.55 2.09 -0.27
CA GLY A 32 0.44 1.51 -1.17
C GLY A 32 1.14 0.34 -0.54
N SER A 33 1.67 -0.53 -1.39
CA SER A 33 2.45 -1.68 -0.95
C SER A 33 3.70 -1.81 -1.80
N ASP A 34 4.74 -2.39 -1.22
CA ASP A 34 5.95 -2.74 -1.93
C ASP A 34 6.53 -4.00 -1.29
N SER A 35 7.40 -4.68 -2.00
CA SER A 35 7.98 -5.92 -1.53
C SER A 35 9.47 -6.00 -1.87
N HIS A 36 10.23 -6.66 -0.98
CA HIS A 36 11.64 -6.94 -1.16
C HIS A 36 11.96 -8.38 -0.79
N TYR A 37 12.88 -8.96 -1.53
CA TYR A 37 13.34 -10.32 -1.27
C TYR A 37 14.50 -10.25 -0.28
N ILE A 38 14.30 -10.79 0.92
CA ILE A 38 15.28 -10.76 1.99
C ILE A 38 15.30 -12.11 2.71
N GLY A 39 16.47 -12.73 2.81
CA GLY A 39 16.63 -13.96 3.58
C GLY A 39 15.79 -15.15 3.11
N GLY A 40 15.56 -15.27 1.81
CA GLY A 40 14.79 -16.38 1.25
C GLY A 40 13.27 -16.15 1.25
N GLU A 41 12.82 -15.00 1.66
CA GLU A 41 11.40 -14.66 1.74
C GLU A 41 11.12 -13.32 1.08
N TRP A 42 9.88 -13.15 0.61
CA TRP A 42 9.39 -11.83 0.19
C TRP A 42 8.77 -11.13 1.39
N ILE A 43 9.24 -9.93 1.66
CA ILE A 43 8.69 -9.07 2.71
C ILE A 43 7.86 -7.99 2.05
N PHE A 44 6.57 -7.97 2.39
CA PHE A 44 5.63 -6.99 1.88
C PHE A 44 5.32 -5.97 2.96
N ALA A 45 5.45 -4.69 2.64
CA ALA A 45 4.98 -3.62 3.51
C ALA A 45 3.77 -2.97 2.85
N THR A 46 2.71 -2.78 3.64
CA THR A 46 1.51 -2.05 3.21
C THR A 46 1.39 -0.81 4.09
N VAL A 47 1.18 0.33 3.46
CA VAL A 47 1.13 1.63 4.14
C VAL A 47 -0.23 2.27 3.90
N VAL A 48 -0.79 2.84 4.97
CA VAL A 48 -1.93 3.76 4.87
C VAL A 48 -1.46 5.13 5.33
N CYS A 49 -1.78 6.17 4.57
CA CYS A 49 -1.28 7.52 4.82
C CYS A 49 -2.43 8.53 4.78
N ALA A 50 -2.47 9.38 5.80
CA ALA A 50 -3.33 10.56 5.80
C ALA A 50 -2.45 11.77 5.47
N TYR A 51 -2.70 12.40 4.32
CA TYR A 51 -1.87 13.47 3.80
C TYR A 51 -2.66 14.77 3.70
N ARG A 52 -2.09 15.85 4.24
CA ARG A 52 -2.61 17.20 4.12
C ARG A 52 -1.60 18.04 3.36
N GLU A 53 -2.03 18.62 2.26
CA GLU A 53 -1.16 19.47 1.43
C GLU A 53 -0.58 20.62 2.25
N GLY A 54 0.74 20.81 2.15
CA GLY A 54 1.45 21.85 2.88
C GLY A 54 1.69 21.57 4.36
N LYS A 55 1.09 20.51 4.91
CA LYS A 55 1.24 20.14 6.33
C LYS A 55 1.84 18.76 6.53
N GLY A 56 2.15 18.05 5.43
CA GLY A 56 2.69 16.70 5.50
C GLY A 56 1.62 15.69 5.86
N GLY A 57 2.04 14.55 6.37
CA GLY A 57 1.12 13.47 6.65
C GLY A 57 1.58 12.55 7.75
N ASN A 58 0.65 11.71 8.17
CA ASN A 58 0.90 10.62 9.10
C ASN A 58 0.68 9.30 8.37
N PHE A 59 1.51 8.31 8.64
CA PHE A 59 1.30 7.01 8.06
C PHE A 59 1.46 5.90 9.08
N PHE A 60 0.79 4.78 8.77
CA PHE A 60 0.93 3.54 9.52
C PHE A 60 1.27 2.45 8.51
N TYR A 61 1.97 1.43 8.95
CA TYR A 61 2.35 0.32 8.08
C TYR A 61 2.22 -1.00 8.79
N ARG A 62 2.16 -2.07 7.98
CA ARG A 62 2.25 -3.44 8.47
C ARG A 62 3.08 -4.25 7.49
N ARG A 63 3.68 -5.32 7.98
CA ARG A 63 4.51 -6.21 7.17
C ARG A 63 3.93 -7.61 7.17
N ARG A 64 4.12 -8.29 6.05
CA ARG A 64 3.81 -9.71 5.91
C ARG A 64 4.96 -10.37 5.18
N ARG A 65 5.24 -11.63 5.57
CA ARG A 65 6.30 -12.43 4.95
C ARG A 65 5.66 -13.58 4.21
N LEU A 66 6.11 -13.80 2.97
CA LEU A 66 5.66 -14.92 2.16
C LEU A 66 6.88 -15.65 1.59
N PRO A 67 6.82 -16.99 1.48
CA PRO A 67 7.95 -17.75 0.95
C PRO A 67 8.16 -17.45 -0.52
N LYS A 68 9.40 -17.63 -0.98
CA LYS A 68 9.75 -17.46 -2.39
C LYS A 68 8.83 -18.28 -3.30
N SER A 69 8.46 -19.48 -2.87
CA SER A 69 7.63 -20.40 -3.65
C SER A 69 6.19 -19.90 -3.86
N ALA A 70 5.77 -18.86 -3.16
CA ALA A 70 4.42 -18.29 -3.33
C ALA A 70 4.25 -17.60 -4.69
N PHE A 71 5.34 -17.21 -5.34
CA PHE A 71 5.31 -16.41 -6.57
C PHE A 71 6.09 -17.09 -7.69
N ARG A 72 5.47 -17.22 -8.86
CA ARG A 72 6.08 -17.80 -10.05
C ARG A 72 6.82 -16.76 -10.89
N ASN A 73 6.39 -15.50 -10.81
CA ASN A 73 6.90 -14.44 -11.66
C ASN A 73 6.61 -13.07 -11.05
N LEU A 74 7.06 -12.02 -11.73
CA LEU A 74 6.85 -10.64 -11.32
C LEU A 74 5.36 -10.30 -11.21
N TYR A 75 4.55 -10.78 -12.15
CA TYR A 75 3.11 -10.50 -12.14
C TYR A 75 2.45 -11.00 -10.85
N ASP A 76 2.74 -12.25 -10.46
CA ASP A 76 2.18 -12.82 -9.23
C ASP A 76 2.53 -11.96 -8.01
N ARG A 77 3.77 -11.49 -7.94
CA ARG A 77 4.22 -10.67 -6.83
C ARG A 77 3.56 -9.29 -6.82
N LEU A 78 3.47 -8.64 -7.96
CA LEU A 78 2.81 -7.34 -8.07
C LEU A 78 1.31 -7.45 -7.76
N MET A 79 0.66 -8.53 -8.17
CA MET A 79 -0.74 -8.78 -7.82
C MET A 79 -0.91 -8.97 -6.31
N GLN A 80 0.08 -9.55 -5.63
CA GLN A 80 0.03 -9.68 -4.19
C GLN A 80 0.16 -8.31 -3.52
N GLU A 81 1.02 -7.42 -4.02
CA GLU A 81 1.11 -6.05 -3.53
C GLU A 81 -0.24 -5.34 -3.68
N VAL A 82 -0.84 -5.47 -4.84
CA VAL A 82 -2.16 -4.88 -5.12
C VAL A 82 -3.22 -5.44 -4.18
N SER A 83 -3.24 -6.76 -3.98
CA SER A 83 -4.20 -7.41 -3.07
C SER A 83 -4.08 -6.90 -1.65
N PHE A 84 -2.86 -6.76 -1.14
CA PHE A 84 -2.65 -6.23 0.20
C PHE A 84 -3.09 -4.77 0.31
N SER A 85 -2.88 -3.97 -0.73
CA SER A 85 -3.35 -2.58 -0.76
C SER A 85 -4.87 -2.50 -0.78
N ILE A 86 -5.52 -3.32 -1.59
CA ILE A 86 -6.99 -3.37 -1.64
C ILE A 86 -7.56 -3.81 -0.29
N GLU A 87 -6.96 -4.82 0.33
CA GLU A 87 -7.37 -5.28 1.65
C GLU A 87 -7.34 -4.14 2.67
N ALA A 88 -6.26 -3.36 2.67
CA ALA A 88 -6.14 -2.21 3.56
C ALA A 88 -7.19 -1.14 3.25
N ALA A 89 -7.43 -0.84 1.97
CA ALA A 89 -8.43 0.12 1.56
C ALA A 89 -9.85 -0.31 1.98
N GLU A 90 -10.16 -1.60 1.90
CA GLU A 90 -11.44 -2.14 2.36
C GLU A 90 -11.58 -2.02 3.88
N GLU A 91 -10.50 -2.26 4.64
CA GLU A 91 -10.50 -2.06 6.09
C GLU A 91 -10.83 -0.60 6.43
N LEU A 92 -10.27 0.36 5.69
CA LEU A 92 -10.52 1.80 5.93
C LEU A 92 -11.96 2.18 5.62
N LYS A 93 -12.54 1.60 4.57
CA LYS A 93 -13.96 1.81 4.27
C LYS A 93 -14.84 1.29 5.41
N ALA A 94 -14.54 0.11 5.92
CA ALA A 94 -15.34 -0.53 6.95
C ALA A 94 -15.21 0.18 8.30
N SER A 95 -13.98 0.55 8.70
CA SER A 95 -13.70 1.06 10.05
C SER A 95 -13.86 2.57 10.18
N VAL A 96 -13.41 3.35 9.20
CA VAL A 96 -13.42 4.82 9.28
C VAL A 96 -14.24 5.48 8.18
N LYS A 97 -14.88 4.71 7.32
CA LYS A 97 -15.75 5.21 6.23
C LYS A 97 -15.00 6.15 5.28
N ARG A 98 -13.72 5.85 4.99
CA ARG A 98 -12.90 6.68 4.11
C ARG A 98 -12.59 5.96 2.82
N GLU A 99 -12.71 6.71 1.71
CA GLU A 99 -12.20 6.31 0.42
C GLU A 99 -10.71 6.62 0.36
N SER A 100 -9.96 5.80 -0.38
CA SER A 100 -8.53 6.00 -0.53
C SER A 100 -8.12 5.80 -1.99
N SER A 101 -7.02 6.46 -2.39
CA SER A 101 -6.37 6.12 -3.64
C SER A 101 -5.35 5.00 -3.40
N ILE A 102 -5.12 4.17 -4.40
CA ILE A 102 -4.13 3.09 -4.31
C ILE A 102 -2.94 3.44 -5.21
N HIS A 103 -1.77 3.47 -4.60
CA HIS A 103 -0.51 3.74 -5.28
C HIS A 103 0.12 2.42 -5.72
N LEU A 104 0.47 2.32 -7.00
CA LEU A 104 1.06 1.12 -7.58
C LEU A 104 2.53 1.37 -7.91
N ASP A 105 3.40 0.47 -7.50
CA ASP A 105 4.84 0.58 -7.74
C ASP A 105 5.21 0.11 -9.15
N VAL A 106 4.61 0.72 -10.15
CA VAL A 106 4.82 0.43 -11.56
C VAL A 106 4.98 1.72 -12.35
N ASN A 107 5.67 1.65 -13.49
CA ASN A 107 5.85 2.81 -14.37
C ASN A 107 5.90 2.39 -15.83
N TRP A 108 5.79 3.39 -16.73
CA TRP A 108 5.84 3.17 -18.18
C TRP A 108 7.27 3.02 -18.71
N GLN A 109 8.28 3.40 -17.91
CA GLN A 109 9.67 3.45 -18.35
C GLN A 109 10.38 2.11 -18.29
N THR A 110 9.96 1.24 -17.36
CA THR A 110 10.51 -0.09 -17.19
C THR A 110 9.66 -1.07 -17.98
N THR A 111 10.25 -1.74 -18.97
CA THR A 111 9.52 -2.66 -19.84
C THR A 111 8.71 -3.71 -19.07
N ALA A 112 9.31 -4.29 -18.03
CA ALA A 112 8.64 -5.34 -17.25
C ALA A 112 7.36 -4.86 -16.58
N THR A 113 7.39 -3.67 -15.95
CA THR A 113 6.22 -3.13 -15.26
C THR A 113 5.27 -2.41 -16.22
N ALA A 114 5.77 -1.76 -17.26
CA ALA A 114 4.94 -1.09 -18.27
C ALA A 114 3.96 -2.06 -18.93
N ARG A 115 4.39 -3.28 -19.18
CA ARG A 115 3.54 -4.33 -19.74
C ARG A 115 2.35 -4.68 -18.85
N LEU A 116 2.56 -4.64 -17.54
CA LEU A 116 1.57 -5.06 -16.56
C LEU A 116 0.67 -3.91 -16.09
N MET A 117 1.09 -2.65 -16.35
CA MET A 117 0.35 -1.48 -15.89
C MET A 117 -1.13 -1.46 -16.27
N PRO A 118 -1.50 -1.67 -17.54
CA PRO A 118 -2.93 -1.60 -17.91
C PRO A 118 -3.76 -2.61 -17.14
N MET A 119 -3.22 -3.81 -16.93
CA MET A 119 -3.92 -4.87 -16.23
C MET A 119 -4.08 -4.56 -14.75
N LEU A 120 -2.99 -4.11 -14.10
CA LEU A 120 -3.01 -3.80 -12.67
C LEU A 120 -3.90 -2.59 -12.37
N THR A 121 -3.78 -1.52 -13.15
CA THR A 121 -4.61 -0.32 -12.96
C THR A 121 -6.08 -0.60 -13.22
N SER A 122 -6.39 -1.38 -14.27
CA SER A 122 -7.77 -1.76 -14.57
C SER A 122 -8.38 -2.60 -13.45
N TYR A 123 -7.60 -3.51 -12.88
CA TYR A 123 -8.08 -4.34 -11.78
C TYR A 123 -8.45 -3.46 -10.57
N VAL A 124 -7.56 -2.55 -10.19
CA VAL A 124 -7.81 -1.65 -9.04
C VAL A 124 -9.03 -0.76 -9.29
N LYS A 125 -9.14 -0.20 -10.49
CA LYS A 125 -10.28 0.63 -10.86
C LYS A 125 -11.58 -0.17 -10.85
N SER A 126 -11.55 -1.42 -11.28
CA SER A 126 -12.74 -2.29 -11.26
C SER A 126 -13.21 -2.56 -9.82
N MET A 127 -12.33 -2.46 -8.84
CA MET A 127 -12.67 -2.59 -7.43
C MET A 127 -13.18 -1.28 -6.82
N GLY A 128 -13.24 -0.21 -7.61
CA GLY A 128 -13.80 1.07 -7.18
C GLY A 128 -12.79 2.06 -6.62
N TYR A 129 -11.50 1.88 -6.89
CA TYR A 129 -10.45 2.76 -6.35
C TYR A 129 -9.75 3.54 -7.45
N ASP A 130 -9.39 4.79 -7.14
CA ASP A 130 -8.47 5.57 -7.96
C ASP A 130 -7.06 5.03 -7.82
N THR A 131 -6.27 5.14 -8.88
CA THR A 131 -4.90 4.65 -8.90
C THR A 131 -3.92 5.78 -9.18
N LYS A 132 -2.71 5.66 -8.62
CA LYS A 132 -1.57 6.46 -8.99
C LYS A 132 -0.39 5.53 -9.27
N VAL A 133 0.38 5.85 -10.31
CA VAL A 133 1.57 5.08 -10.70
C VAL A 133 2.79 6.00 -10.60
N LYS A 134 4.00 5.44 -10.68
CA LYS A 134 5.21 6.27 -10.64
C LYS A 134 5.21 7.33 -11.74
N PRO A 135 5.63 8.56 -11.46
CA PRO A 135 6.30 9.01 -10.22
C PRO A 135 5.35 9.44 -9.10
N ASP A 136 4.04 9.36 -9.30
CA ASP A 136 3.07 9.88 -8.34
C ASP A 136 2.64 8.86 -7.26
N ALA A 137 3.18 7.64 -7.32
CA ALA A 137 2.84 6.55 -6.40
C ALA A 137 3.75 6.52 -5.17
N TRP A 138 3.85 7.64 -4.46
CA TRP A 138 4.81 7.78 -3.36
C TRP A 138 4.52 6.88 -2.16
N ALA A 139 3.28 6.49 -1.90
CA ALA A 139 2.96 5.59 -0.80
C ALA A 139 3.61 4.22 -0.99
N SER A 140 3.67 3.71 -2.22
CA SER A 140 4.33 2.44 -2.52
C SER A 140 5.82 2.63 -2.75
N SER A 141 6.23 3.59 -3.58
CA SER A 141 7.61 3.70 -4.03
C SER A 141 8.55 4.43 -3.06
N SER A 142 8.00 5.16 -2.09
CA SER A 142 8.81 5.88 -1.11
C SER A 142 8.64 5.34 0.30
N ILE A 143 7.40 5.24 0.79
CA ILE A 143 7.15 4.83 2.17
C ILE A 143 7.18 3.32 2.32
N ALA A 144 6.36 2.60 1.55
CA ALA A 144 6.29 1.14 1.64
C ALA A 144 7.64 0.49 1.26
N ASP A 145 8.34 1.05 0.26
CA ASP A 145 9.66 0.58 -0.13
C ASP A 145 10.62 0.53 1.06
N LYS A 146 10.67 1.61 1.84
CA LYS A 146 11.54 1.67 3.02
C LYS A 146 11.12 0.69 4.10
N LYS A 147 9.83 0.48 4.28
CA LYS A 147 9.30 -0.39 5.33
C LYS A 147 9.35 -1.87 4.99
N ALA A 148 9.47 -2.22 3.70
CA ALA A 148 9.67 -3.60 3.26
C ALA A 148 11.12 -4.08 3.41
N ARG A 149 12.05 -3.17 3.52
CA ARG A 149 13.47 -3.49 3.65
C ARG A 149 13.85 -4.00 5.04
#